data_fec542b07d96e06dbd4728f68555de18
#
_entry.id   fec542b07d96e06dbd4728f68555de18
#
_cell.length_a   1.000
_cell.length_b   1.000
_cell.length_c   1.000
_cell.angle_alpha   90.00
_cell.angle_beta   90.00
_cell.angle_gamma   90.00
#
_symmetry.space_group_name_H-M   'P 1'
#
loop_
_entity.id
_entity.type
_entity.pdbx_description
1 polymer ?
#
loop_
_entity_poly.entity_id
_entity_poly.type
_entity_poly.pdbx_seq_one_letter_code
_entity_poly.pdbx_strand_id
1 'polypeptide(L)'
;LIQKGSSINKIRYYLMGKGIDEIYIKDSIEKIKEDNSDQDFFSGIKICKKKRIGPARAEDNRPLFYKKDISLLARNGFDFGTSKRIMDIDQLEYLKIIKLLWFFSLFFY
;
A
#
# COMPACT_ATOMS: atom_id res chain seq x y z
N LEU A 1 2.89 -4.53 11.13
CA LEU A 1 1.57 -4.18 10.57
C LEU A 1 1.70 -3.51 9.22
N ILE A 2 2.32 -2.35 9.21
CA ILE A 2 2.53 -1.58 8.00
C ILE A 2 3.40 -2.35 7.01
N GLN A 3 4.37 -3.04 7.51
CA GLN A 3 5.36 -3.80 6.74
C GLN A 3 4.78 -4.94 5.93
N LYS A 4 3.63 -5.46 6.33
CA LYS A 4 2.97 -6.57 5.64
C LYS A 4 1.95 -6.14 4.59
N GLY A 5 2.02 -4.89 4.14
CA GLY A 5 1.10 -4.35 3.16
C GLY A 5 -0.21 -3.86 3.75
N SER A 6 -0.24 -3.55 5.05
CA SER A 6 -1.46 -3.04 5.69
C SER A 6 -1.72 -1.59 5.29
N SER A 7 -2.98 -1.27 5.00
CA SER A 7 -3.43 0.10 4.78
C SER A 7 -3.73 0.78 6.12
N ILE A 8 -3.95 2.11 6.09
CA ILE A 8 -4.35 2.87 7.27
C ILE A 8 -5.66 2.32 7.86
N ASN A 9 -6.61 1.93 7.01
CA ASN A 9 -7.87 1.35 7.49
C ASN A 9 -7.66 0.05 8.26
N LYS A 10 -6.77 -0.81 7.78
CA LYS A 10 -6.45 -2.06 8.48
C LYS A 10 -5.76 -1.79 9.82
N ILE A 11 -4.88 -0.81 9.87
CA ILE A 11 -4.23 -0.39 11.10
C ILE A 11 -5.27 0.10 12.10
N ARG A 12 -6.23 0.90 11.66
CA ARG A 12 -7.32 1.38 12.52
C ARG A 12 -8.08 0.22 13.15
N TYR A 13 -8.51 -0.75 12.35
CA TYR A 13 -9.24 -1.92 12.86
C TYR A 13 -8.41 -2.73 13.84
N TYR A 14 -7.13 -2.90 13.56
CA TYR A 14 -6.23 -3.60 14.47
C TYR A 14 -6.15 -2.90 15.83
N LEU A 15 -5.97 -1.59 15.84
CA LEU A 15 -5.86 -0.79 17.08
C LEU A 15 -7.18 -0.82 17.87
N MET A 16 -8.31 -0.74 17.18
CA MET A 16 -9.63 -0.88 17.81
C MET A 16 -9.79 -2.24 18.49
N GLY A 17 -9.33 -3.30 17.83
CA GLY A 17 -9.36 -4.66 18.40
C GLY A 17 -8.48 -4.84 19.62
N LYS A 18 -7.49 -4.00 19.82
CA LYS A 18 -6.63 -4.00 21.01
C LYS A 18 -7.20 -3.17 22.15
N GLY A 19 -8.39 -2.59 22.01
CA GLY A 19 -9.03 -1.82 23.05
C GLY A 19 -8.44 -0.43 23.26
N ILE A 20 -7.74 0.09 22.28
CA ILE A 20 -7.18 1.45 22.33
C ILE A 20 -8.31 2.46 22.12
N ASP A 21 -8.31 3.53 22.92
CA ASP A 21 -9.33 4.56 22.86
C ASP A 21 -9.37 5.21 21.48
N GLU A 22 -10.57 5.45 20.97
CA GLU A 22 -10.79 5.99 19.62
C GLU A 22 -10.10 7.34 19.40
N ILE A 23 -10.04 8.19 20.41
CA ILE A 23 -9.36 9.49 20.33
C ILE A 23 -7.88 9.30 20.01
N TYR A 24 -7.22 8.37 20.71
CA TYR A 24 -5.80 8.07 20.46
C TYR A 24 -5.59 7.44 19.09
N ILE A 25 -6.51 6.60 18.66
CA ILE A 25 -6.45 5.98 17.33
C ILE A 25 -6.51 7.07 16.26
N LYS A 26 -7.45 8.00 16.38
CA LYS A 26 -7.63 9.09 15.43
C LYS A 26 -6.38 9.96 15.35
N ASP A 27 -5.86 10.38 16.50
CA ASP A 27 -4.64 11.22 16.55
C ASP A 27 -3.45 10.49 15.96
N SER A 28 -3.28 9.21 16.28
CA SER A 28 -2.19 8.40 15.75
C SER A 28 -2.27 8.25 14.24
N ILE A 29 -3.46 8.04 13.70
CA ILE A 29 -3.68 7.90 12.26
C ILE A 29 -3.41 9.23 11.55
N GLU A 30 -3.83 10.35 12.11
CA GLU A 30 -3.55 11.66 11.54
C GLU A 30 -2.04 11.93 11.47
N LYS A 31 -1.31 11.58 12.52
CA LYS A 31 0.16 11.70 12.51
C LYS A 31 0.79 10.79 11.47
N ILE A 32 0.31 9.57 11.33
CA ILE A 32 0.80 8.64 10.30
C ILE A 32 0.57 9.23 8.92
N LYS A 33 -0.59 9.82 8.67
CA LYS A 33 -0.91 10.45 7.39
C LYS A 33 -0.02 11.65 7.10
N GLU A 34 0.27 12.47 8.12
CA GLU A 34 1.12 13.66 7.96
C GLU A 34 2.58 13.29 7.75
N ASP A 35 3.10 12.40 8.60
CA ASP A 35 4.52 12.06 8.63
C ASP A 35 4.91 10.96 7.64
N ASN A 36 3.98 10.08 7.31
CA ASN A 36 4.22 8.89 6.49
C ASN A 36 3.12 8.68 5.46
N SER A 37 2.78 9.75 4.74
CA SER A 37 1.75 9.69 3.70
C SER A 37 2.02 8.63 2.63
N ASP A 38 3.27 8.21 2.48
CA ASP A 38 3.67 7.22 1.49
C ASP A 38 3.60 5.78 1.99
N GLN A 39 3.28 5.54 3.27
CA GLN A 39 3.23 4.17 3.78
C GLN A 39 2.19 3.30 3.10
N ASP A 40 1.00 3.82 2.89
CA ASP A 40 -0.04 3.09 2.15
C ASP A 40 0.38 2.84 0.71
N PHE A 41 1.06 3.80 0.10
CA PHE A 41 1.58 3.62 -1.25
C PHE A 41 2.57 2.45 -1.31
N PHE A 42 3.56 2.41 -0.42
CA PHE A 42 4.53 1.32 -0.40
C PHE A 42 3.90 -0.02 -0.02
N SER A 43 2.94 -0.02 0.89
CA SER A 43 2.18 -1.22 1.24
C SER A 43 1.42 -1.77 0.05
N GLY A 44 0.81 -0.88 -0.74
CA GLY A 44 0.12 -1.26 -1.97
C GLY A 44 1.07 -1.83 -3.03
N ILE A 45 2.26 -1.25 -3.16
CA ILE A 45 3.28 -1.79 -4.07
C ILE A 45 3.67 -3.22 -3.68
N LYS A 46 3.84 -3.49 -2.39
CA LYS A 46 4.13 -4.85 -1.90
C LYS A 46 3.03 -5.83 -2.27
N ILE A 47 1.78 -5.42 -2.14
CA ILE A 47 0.63 -6.25 -2.54
C ILE A 47 0.64 -6.50 -4.04
N CYS A 48 0.92 -5.48 -4.84
CA CYS A 48 1.02 -5.62 -6.30
C CYS A 48 2.09 -6.63 -6.68
N LYS A 49 3.25 -6.57 -6.04
CA LYS A 49 4.32 -7.53 -6.29
C LYS A 49 3.90 -8.96 -5.94
N LYS A 50 3.29 -9.13 -4.77
CA LYS A 50 2.88 -10.45 -4.29
C LYS A 50 1.82 -11.07 -5.18
N LYS A 51 0.84 -10.28 -5.60
CA LYS A 51 -0.29 -10.75 -6.41
C LYS A 51 -0.06 -10.61 -7.91
N ARG A 52 1.03 -10.00 -8.31
CA ARG A 52 1.38 -9.74 -9.71
C ARG A 52 0.30 -8.94 -10.44
N ILE A 53 -0.12 -7.85 -9.81
CA ILE A 53 -1.15 -6.95 -10.35
C ILE A 53 -0.58 -5.55 -10.56
N GLY A 54 -1.33 -4.70 -11.27
CA GLY A 54 -0.97 -3.29 -11.49
C GLY A 54 0.41 -3.11 -12.10
N PRO A 55 1.29 -2.32 -11.47
CA PRO A 55 2.62 -2.06 -12.01
C PRO A 55 3.51 -3.29 -12.08
N ALA A 56 3.16 -4.38 -11.39
CA ALA A 56 3.90 -5.64 -11.45
C ALA A 56 3.60 -6.46 -12.73
N ARG A 57 2.54 -6.09 -13.46
CA ARG A 57 2.22 -6.76 -14.74
C ARG A 57 3.16 -6.27 -15.84
N ALA A 58 3.31 -7.07 -16.88
CA ALA A 58 3.95 -6.61 -18.12
C ALA A 58 3.21 -5.37 -18.64
N GLU A 59 3.95 -4.39 -19.18
CA GLU A 59 3.37 -3.11 -19.60
C GLU A 59 2.16 -3.26 -20.51
N ASP A 60 2.22 -4.21 -21.47
CA ASP A 60 1.14 -4.43 -22.42
C ASP A 60 -0.15 -4.92 -21.76
N ASN A 61 -0.04 -5.58 -20.61
CA ASN A 61 -1.17 -6.15 -19.90
C ASN A 61 -1.77 -5.18 -18.88
N ARG A 62 -1.06 -4.14 -18.51
CA ARG A 62 -1.52 -3.20 -17.49
C ARG A 62 -2.86 -2.53 -17.82
N PRO A 63 -3.04 -2.00 -19.06
CA PRO A 63 -4.33 -1.39 -19.41
C PRO A 63 -5.49 -2.39 -19.41
N LEU A 64 -5.23 -3.63 -19.81
CA LEU A 64 -6.24 -4.67 -19.91
C LEU A 64 -6.86 -5.03 -18.57
N PHE A 65 -6.06 -4.97 -17.50
CA PHE A 65 -6.48 -5.37 -16.17
C PHE A 65 -6.63 -4.20 -15.20
N TYR A 66 -6.58 -2.97 -15.69
CA TYR A 66 -6.57 -1.77 -14.85
C TYR A 66 -7.74 -1.73 -13.88
N LYS A 67 -8.97 -1.89 -14.37
CA LYS A 67 -10.17 -1.84 -13.52
C LYS A 67 -10.18 -2.94 -12.47
N LYS A 68 -9.78 -4.13 -12.85
CA LYS A 68 -9.72 -5.27 -11.93
C LYS A 68 -8.68 -5.01 -10.83
N ASP A 69 -7.50 -4.55 -11.21
CA ASP A 69 -6.40 -4.36 -10.28
C ASP A 69 -6.66 -3.22 -9.31
N ILE A 70 -7.21 -2.10 -9.78
CA ILE A 70 -7.55 -0.99 -8.90
C ILE A 70 -8.66 -1.37 -7.92
N SER A 71 -9.60 -2.23 -8.35
CA SER A 71 -10.64 -2.76 -7.47
C SER A 71 -10.07 -3.67 -6.39
N LEU A 72 -9.05 -4.47 -6.72
CA LEU A 72 -8.37 -5.30 -5.74
C LEU A 72 -7.67 -4.45 -4.68
N LEU A 73 -7.01 -3.37 -5.08
CA LEU A 73 -6.40 -2.45 -4.13
C LEU A 73 -7.44 -1.81 -3.21
N ALA A 74 -8.58 -1.39 -3.76
CA ALA A 74 -9.66 -0.83 -2.96
C ALA A 74 -10.18 -1.85 -1.93
N ARG A 75 -10.32 -3.12 -2.31
CA ARG A 75 -10.74 -4.19 -1.39
C ARG A 75 -9.73 -4.43 -0.27
N ASN A 76 -8.46 -4.13 -0.51
CA ASN A 76 -7.42 -4.23 0.51
C ASN A 76 -7.37 -3.01 1.43
N GLY A 77 -8.29 -2.07 1.27
CA GLY A 77 -8.44 -0.94 2.16
C GLY A 77 -7.73 0.34 1.71
N PHE A 78 -7.17 0.36 0.51
CA PHE A 78 -6.54 1.57 -0.02
C PHE A 78 -7.58 2.49 -0.62
N ASP A 79 -7.44 3.80 -0.35
CA ASP A 79 -8.35 4.77 -0.96
C ASP A 79 -8.10 4.89 -2.47
N PHE A 80 -9.01 5.57 -3.16
CA PHE A 80 -8.93 5.71 -4.61
C PHE A 80 -7.66 6.48 -5.04
N GLY A 81 -7.34 7.55 -4.34
CA GLY A 81 -6.14 8.35 -4.67
C GLY A 81 -4.86 7.53 -4.56
N THR A 82 -4.71 6.79 -3.48
CA THR A 82 -3.56 5.90 -3.29
C THR A 82 -3.53 4.79 -4.31
N SER A 83 -4.68 4.15 -4.55
CA SER A 83 -4.78 3.07 -5.55
C SER A 83 -4.41 3.57 -6.94
N LYS A 84 -4.91 4.74 -7.33
CA LYS A 84 -4.57 5.34 -8.62
C LYS A 84 -3.08 5.66 -8.73
N ARG A 85 -2.51 6.24 -7.69
CA ARG A 85 -1.07 6.54 -7.64
C ARG A 85 -0.24 5.28 -7.84
N ILE A 86 -0.61 4.19 -7.18
CA ILE A 86 0.06 2.89 -7.32
C ILE A 86 -0.04 2.39 -8.75
N MET A 87 -1.25 2.46 -9.33
CA MET A 87 -1.48 1.95 -10.68
C MET A 87 -0.76 2.75 -11.76
N ASP A 88 -0.48 4.03 -11.51
CA ASP A 88 0.01 4.95 -12.54
C ASP A 88 1.54 5.06 -12.58
N ILE A 89 2.28 4.44 -11.66
CA ILE A 89 3.75 4.48 -11.73
C ILE A 89 4.25 3.72 -12.95
N ASP A 90 5.35 4.21 -13.54
CA ASP A 90 5.95 3.50 -14.67
C ASP A 90 6.78 2.29 -14.22
N GLN A 91 7.18 1.48 -15.18
CA GLN A 91 7.90 0.25 -14.88
C GLN A 91 9.25 0.50 -14.21
N LEU A 92 9.95 1.53 -14.65
CA LEU A 92 11.26 1.87 -14.09
C LEU A 92 11.14 2.29 -12.63
N GLU A 93 10.17 3.14 -12.32
CA GLU A 93 9.92 3.57 -10.94
C GLU A 93 9.49 2.40 -10.07
N TYR A 94 8.63 1.55 -10.58
CA TYR A 94 8.22 0.33 -9.87
C TYR A 94 9.42 -0.54 -9.50
N LEU A 95 10.32 -0.79 -10.45
CA LEU A 95 11.51 -1.60 -10.20
C LEU A 95 12.44 -0.97 -9.16
N LYS A 96 12.59 0.36 -9.19
CA LYS A 96 13.37 1.07 -8.18
C LYS A 96 12.78 0.91 -6.78
N ILE A 97 11.45 1.03 -6.66
CA ILE A 97 10.75 0.90 -5.38
C ILE A 97 10.89 -0.53 -4.85
N ILE A 98 10.70 -1.52 -5.70
CA ILE A 98 10.82 -2.93 -5.31
C ILE A 98 12.22 -3.22 -4.79
N LYS A 99 13.24 -2.68 -5.43
CA LYS A 99 14.63 -2.84 -5.00
C LYS A 99 14.86 -2.23 -3.62
N LEU A 100 14.32 -1.04 -3.37
CA LEU A 100 14.41 -0.39 -2.05
C LEU A 100 13.67 -1.19 -0.98
N LEU A 101 12.48 -1.67 -1.26
CA LEU A 101 11.71 -2.46 -0.30
C LEU A 101 12.40 -3.77 0.03
N TRP A 102 13.00 -4.42 -0.95
CA TRP A 102 13.80 -5.62 -0.74
C TRP A 102 15.00 -5.33 0.17
N PHE A 103 15.70 -4.23 -0.08
CA PHE A 103 16.83 -3.80 0.73
C PHE A 103 16.42 -3.57 2.19
N PHE A 104 15.31 -2.86 2.42
CA PHE A 104 14.80 -2.66 3.77
C PHE A 104 14.43 -3.96 4.46
N SER A 105 13.88 -4.92 3.73
CA SER A 105 13.54 -6.24 4.30
C SER A 105 14.77 -6.96 4.88
N LEU A 106 15.93 -6.81 4.25
CA LEU A 106 17.17 -7.42 4.74
C LEU A 106 17.63 -6.85 6.07
N PHE A 107 17.36 -5.57 6.32
CA PHE A 107 17.88 -4.87 7.49
C PHE A 107 16.88 -4.71 8.63
N PHE A 108 15.59 -4.80 8.35
CA PHE A 108 14.54 -4.50 9.34
C PHE A 108 13.60 -5.68 9.61
N TYR A 109 13.86 -6.80 9.03
CA TYR A 109 13.20 -8.07 9.31
C TYR A 109 14.25 -9.11 9.79
#